data_c44d2a1b79731520a894048ab072b1fe
#
_entry.id   c44d2a1b79731520a894048ab072b1fe
#
_cell.length_a   1.000
_cell.length_b   1.000
_cell.length_c   1.000
_cell.angle_alpha   90.00
_cell.angle_beta   90.00
_cell.angle_gamma   90.00
#
_symmetry.space_group_name_H-M   'P 1'
#
loop_
_entity.id
_entity.type
_entity.pdbx_description
1 polymer ?
#
loop_
_entity_poly.entity_id
_entity_poly.type
_entity_poly.pdbx_seq_one_letter_code
_entity_poly.pdbx_strand_id
1 'polypeptide(L)'
;MIPEQTIDSANTSVNQLPFLHKNVADSLNGYFVLDYGCGKYSKGLDYLEGVSDGCVGYDPYNQPEEVNYWAMKYLGEGSVDIVVCSNVLNVVKEYDIRASIIEDCSKASLKAFFSVYEGDKKKVGRQTTKGWQENRPTQDYIHEIEKYFSFVERKGKVITAWP
;
A
#
# COMPACT_ATOMS: atom_id res chain seq x y z
N MET A 1 -3.80 8.45 12.28
CA MET A 1 -2.72 9.30 11.73
C MET A 1 -1.41 8.52 11.79
N ILE A 2 -0.70 8.45 10.69
CA ILE A 2 0.61 7.77 10.64
C ILE A 2 1.64 8.68 11.28
N PRO A 3 2.46 8.19 12.23
CA PRO A 3 3.57 8.95 12.77
C PRO A 3 4.57 9.38 11.68
N GLU A 4 5.29 10.46 11.92
CA GLU A 4 6.27 10.96 10.98
C GLU A 4 7.46 9.99 10.85
N GLN A 5 7.82 9.68 9.62
CA GLN A 5 9.00 8.84 9.34
C GLN A 5 10.29 9.64 9.54
N THR A 6 11.34 8.99 10.04
CA THR A 6 12.67 9.62 10.13
C THR A 6 13.31 9.82 8.77
N ILE A 7 12.97 8.97 7.81
CA ILE A 7 13.38 9.10 6.41
C ILE A 7 12.10 9.07 5.58
N ASP A 8 11.70 10.21 5.02
CA ASP A 8 10.48 10.29 4.24
C ASP A 8 10.59 9.53 2.92
N SER A 9 9.44 9.16 2.36
CA SER A 9 9.33 8.40 1.12
C SER A 9 8.76 9.22 -0.04
N ALA A 10 8.71 10.55 0.09
CA ALA A 10 8.13 11.43 -0.94
C ALA A 10 8.72 11.21 -2.33
N ASN A 11 10.02 10.95 -2.41
CA ASN A 11 10.74 10.82 -3.68
C ASN A 11 10.91 9.37 -4.16
N THR A 12 10.33 8.39 -3.47
CA THR A 12 10.40 6.98 -3.87
C THR A 12 9.38 6.63 -4.97
N SER A 13 8.40 7.51 -5.20
CA SER A 13 7.37 7.33 -6.22
C SER A 13 7.99 7.30 -7.63
N VAL A 14 7.56 6.34 -8.46
CA VAL A 14 8.02 6.19 -9.85
C VAL A 14 6.85 6.33 -10.82
N ASN A 15 7.15 6.86 -12.02
CA ASN A 15 6.13 7.08 -13.05
C ASN A 15 5.90 5.80 -13.88
N GLN A 16 5.44 4.75 -13.21
CA GLN A 16 5.11 3.46 -13.81
C GLN A 16 3.80 2.94 -13.27
N LEU A 17 3.10 2.14 -14.07
CA LEU A 17 1.95 1.41 -13.57
C LEU A 17 2.43 0.33 -12.59
N PRO A 18 1.94 0.31 -11.35
CA PRO A 18 2.39 -0.66 -10.36
C PRO A 18 2.09 -2.11 -10.77
N PHE A 19 3.05 -2.99 -10.53
CA PHE A 19 2.89 -4.43 -10.72
C PHE A 19 1.65 -4.98 -10.01
N LEU A 20 1.41 -4.57 -8.77
CA LEU A 20 0.28 -5.03 -7.97
C LEU A 20 -1.05 -4.74 -8.67
N HIS A 21 -1.23 -3.52 -9.16
CA HIS A 21 -2.48 -3.07 -9.79
C HIS A 21 -2.87 -3.96 -10.98
N LYS A 22 -1.89 -4.27 -11.84
CA LYS A 22 -2.11 -5.16 -13.00
C LYS A 22 -2.46 -6.58 -12.56
N ASN A 23 -1.81 -7.08 -11.52
CA ASN A 23 -1.99 -8.47 -11.08
C ASN A 23 -3.30 -8.72 -10.36
N VAL A 24 -3.90 -7.71 -9.75
CA VAL A 24 -5.16 -7.85 -9.00
C VAL A 24 -6.38 -7.27 -9.74
N ALA A 25 -6.20 -6.72 -10.93
CA ALA A 25 -7.24 -6.02 -11.68
C ALA A 25 -8.55 -6.83 -11.80
N ASP A 26 -8.46 -8.13 -12.08
CA ASP A 26 -9.63 -8.99 -12.24
C ASP A 26 -10.44 -9.16 -10.93
N SER A 27 -9.84 -8.85 -9.80
CA SER A 27 -10.49 -8.93 -8.48
C SER A 27 -11.19 -7.64 -8.07
N LEU A 28 -11.07 -6.55 -8.84
CA LEU A 28 -11.50 -5.21 -8.44
C LEU A 28 -12.85 -4.79 -9.02
N ASN A 29 -13.34 -5.50 -10.03
CA ASN A 29 -14.60 -5.15 -10.68
C ASN A 29 -15.77 -5.22 -9.71
N GLY A 30 -16.58 -4.16 -9.66
CA GLY A 30 -17.71 -4.05 -8.75
C GLY A 30 -17.38 -3.53 -7.36
N TYR A 31 -16.11 -3.18 -7.09
CA TYR A 31 -15.66 -2.75 -5.77
C TYR A 31 -15.08 -1.34 -5.79
N PHE A 32 -15.25 -0.64 -4.66
CA PHE A 32 -14.61 0.65 -4.40
C PHE A 32 -13.23 0.42 -3.77
N VAL A 33 -12.19 1.00 -4.38
CA VAL A 33 -10.79 0.70 -4.09
C VAL A 33 -10.09 1.93 -3.53
N LEU A 34 -9.23 1.73 -2.54
CA LEU A 34 -8.29 2.74 -2.07
C LEU A 34 -6.86 2.31 -2.41
N ASP A 35 -6.13 3.18 -3.09
CA ASP A 35 -4.70 3.03 -3.34
C ASP A 35 -3.92 3.70 -2.21
N TYR A 36 -3.44 2.88 -1.28
CA TYR A 36 -2.72 3.35 -0.10
C TYR A 36 -1.23 3.52 -0.43
N GLY A 37 -0.74 4.74 -0.37
CA GLY A 37 0.60 5.09 -0.84
C GLY A 37 0.65 5.24 -2.36
N CYS A 38 -0.33 5.94 -2.93
CA CYS A 38 -0.50 6.03 -4.38
C CYS A 38 0.61 6.81 -5.11
N GLY A 39 1.47 7.52 -4.38
CA GLY A 39 2.53 8.33 -4.97
C GLY A 39 2.01 9.62 -5.60
N LYS A 40 2.88 10.25 -6.38
CA LYS A 40 2.59 11.55 -7.02
C LYS A 40 2.09 11.44 -8.47
N TYR A 41 2.24 10.28 -9.11
CA TYR A 41 1.86 10.09 -10.51
C TYR A 41 0.46 9.45 -10.61
N SER A 42 -0.27 9.80 -11.66
CA SER A 42 -1.67 9.39 -11.82
C SER A 42 -1.89 8.02 -12.45
N LYS A 43 -0.86 7.40 -13.02
CA LYS A 43 -1.00 6.13 -13.77
C LYS A 43 -1.70 5.03 -12.99
N GLY A 44 -1.35 4.87 -11.71
CA GLY A 44 -1.96 3.86 -10.84
C GLY A 44 -3.44 4.11 -10.61
N LEU A 45 -3.79 5.34 -10.20
CA LEU A 45 -5.17 5.73 -9.95
C LEU A 45 -6.03 5.69 -11.21
N ASP A 46 -5.52 6.16 -12.34
CA ASP A 46 -6.22 6.13 -13.62
C ASP A 46 -6.53 4.69 -14.04
N TYR A 47 -5.58 3.79 -13.84
CA TYR A 47 -5.77 2.36 -14.13
C TYR A 47 -6.83 1.73 -13.21
N LEU A 48 -6.75 1.98 -11.90
CA LEU A 48 -7.72 1.46 -10.94
C LEU A 48 -9.14 1.97 -11.21
N GLU A 49 -9.27 3.23 -11.60
CA GLU A 49 -10.57 3.80 -11.99
C GLU A 49 -11.21 3.01 -13.15
N GLY A 50 -10.39 2.54 -14.09
CA GLY A 50 -10.86 1.78 -15.25
C GLY A 50 -11.24 0.33 -14.97
N VAL A 51 -10.77 -0.27 -13.87
CA VAL A 51 -10.97 -1.70 -13.56
C VAL A 51 -11.79 -1.95 -12.29
N SER A 52 -12.29 -0.89 -11.65
CA SER A 52 -13.08 -0.95 -10.42
C SER A 52 -14.34 -0.10 -10.56
N ASP A 53 -15.16 -0.06 -9.52
CA ASP A 53 -16.34 0.82 -9.46
C ASP A 53 -16.01 2.21 -8.90
N GLY A 54 -14.77 2.53 -8.79
CA GLY A 54 -14.24 3.81 -8.32
C GLY A 54 -13.04 3.60 -7.42
N CYS A 55 -12.17 4.61 -7.38
CA CYS A 55 -11.02 4.58 -6.50
C CYS A 55 -10.70 5.93 -5.91
N VAL A 56 -10.02 5.91 -4.78
CA VAL A 56 -9.41 7.07 -4.15
C VAL A 56 -7.96 6.76 -3.82
N GLY A 57 -7.11 7.78 -3.82
CA GLY A 57 -5.71 7.66 -3.45
C GLY A 57 -5.44 8.27 -2.09
N TYR A 58 -4.49 7.68 -1.37
CA TYR A 58 -3.92 8.24 -0.14
C TYR A 58 -2.41 8.22 -0.24
N ASP A 59 -1.78 9.37 0.01
CA ASP A 59 -0.33 9.47 0.14
C ASP A 59 0.01 10.74 0.95
N PRO A 60 0.50 10.60 2.18
CA PRO A 60 0.73 11.76 3.05
C PRO A 60 1.81 12.70 2.54
N TYR A 61 2.68 12.26 1.63
CA TYR A 61 3.76 13.06 1.08
C TYR A 61 3.44 13.67 -0.28
N ASN A 62 2.57 13.03 -1.07
CA ASN A 62 2.42 13.36 -2.49
C ASN A 62 1.01 13.80 -2.89
N GLN A 63 0.01 13.62 -2.03
CA GLN A 63 -1.36 14.02 -2.32
C GLN A 63 -1.78 15.23 -1.46
N PRO A 64 -2.68 16.08 -1.97
CA PRO A 64 -3.23 17.20 -1.19
C PRO A 64 -3.93 16.70 0.08
N GLU A 65 -3.90 17.55 1.12
CA GLU A 65 -4.53 17.24 2.41
C GLU A 65 -6.01 16.86 2.26
N GLU A 66 -6.75 17.57 1.40
CA GLU A 66 -8.17 17.30 1.15
C GLU A 66 -8.39 15.90 0.57
N VAL A 67 -7.56 15.48 -0.38
CA VAL A 67 -7.62 14.14 -0.99
C VAL A 67 -7.37 13.08 0.09
N ASN A 68 -6.33 13.28 0.89
CA ASN A 68 -5.98 12.36 1.97
C ASN A 68 -7.09 12.29 3.04
N TYR A 69 -7.70 13.41 3.36
CA TYR A 69 -8.82 13.46 4.31
C TYR A 69 -9.98 12.58 3.85
N TRP A 70 -10.41 12.72 2.60
CA TRP A 70 -11.54 11.94 2.09
C TRP A 70 -11.21 10.46 1.98
N ALA A 71 -9.98 10.11 1.54
CA ALA A 71 -9.53 8.73 1.47
C ALA A 71 -9.61 8.05 2.85
N MET A 72 -9.07 8.69 3.88
CA MET A 72 -9.06 8.15 5.24
C MET A 72 -10.45 8.15 5.87
N LYS A 73 -11.30 9.13 5.51
CA LYS A 73 -12.68 9.14 5.96
C LYS A 73 -13.46 7.94 5.41
N TYR A 74 -13.39 7.69 4.11
CA TYR A 74 -14.04 6.52 3.50
C TYR A 74 -13.56 5.21 4.10
N LEU A 75 -12.25 5.10 4.33
CA LEU A 75 -11.67 3.91 4.95
C LEU A 75 -12.19 3.72 6.39
N GLY A 76 -12.20 4.78 7.19
CA GLY A 76 -12.67 4.73 8.58
C GLY A 76 -14.17 4.46 8.72
N GLU A 77 -14.98 4.84 7.73
CA GLU A 77 -16.42 4.58 7.68
C GLU A 77 -16.77 3.17 7.16
N GLY A 78 -15.78 2.37 6.76
CA GLY A 78 -16.02 1.06 6.17
C GLY A 78 -16.57 1.10 4.74
N SER A 79 -16.38 2.23 4.05
CA SER A 79 -16.87 2.42 2.67
C SER A 79 -15.90 1.95 1.60
N VAL A 80 -14.69 1.55 1.98
CA VAL A 80 -13.69 1.00 1.07
C VAL A 80 -13.78 -0.52 1.10
N ASP A 81 -14.03 -1.13 -0.05
CA ASP A 81 -14.10 -2.58 -0.17
C ASP A 81 -12.73 -3.23 -0.18
N ILE A 82 -11.82 -2.69 -0.98
CA ILE A 82 -10.48 -3.26 -1.19
C ILE A 82 -9.44 -2.15 -1.08
N VAL A 83 -8.36 -2.44 -0.34
CA VAL A 83 -7.16 -1.60 -0.33
C VAL A 83 -6.09 -2.27 -1.18
N VAL A 84 -5.41 -1.50 -2.04
CA VAL A 84 -4.16 -1.91 -2.68
C VAL A 84 -3.02 -1.08 -2.09
N CYS A 85 -1.94 -1.75 -1.69
CA CYS A 85 -0.79 -1.12 -1.05
C CYS A 85 0.48 -1.61 -1.74
N SER A 86 0.94 -0.85 -2.73
CA SER A 86 2.03 -1.25 -3.62
C SER A 86 3.32 -0.50 -3.31
N ASN A 87 4.37 -1.23 -2.99
CA ASN A 87 5.71 -0.68 -2.75
C ASN A 87 5.76 0.40 -1.64
N VAL A 88 4.98 0.21 -0.60
CA VAL A 88 4.94 1.11 0.56
C VAL A 88 5.76 0.55 1.73
N LEU A 89 5.53 -0.69 2.12
CA LEU A 89 6.18 -1.26 3.31
C LEU A 89 7.70 -1.35 3.18
N ASN A 90 8.20 -1.49 1.97
CA ASN A 90 9.64 -1.58 1.70
C ASN A 90 10.38 -0.24 1.79
N VAL A 91 9.68 0.89 1.79
CA VAL A 91 10.28 2.22 1.89
C VAL A 91 10.06 2.89 3.25
N VAL A 92 9.55 2.15 4.22
CA VAL A 92 9.31 2.60 5.60
C VAL A 92 10.25 1.87 6.55
N LYS A 93 11.15 2.63 7.17
CA LYS A 93 12.19 2.08 8.05
C LYS A 93 11.62 1.59 9.38
N GLU A 94 10.75 2.38 10.00
CA GLU A 94 10.25 2.13 11.35
C GLU A 94 9.17 1.05 11.34
N TYR A 95 9.39 0.03 12.18
CA TYR A 95 8.40 -1.04 12.37
C TYR A 95 7.03 -0.51 12.80
N ASP A 96 6.99 0.43 13.75
CA ASP A 96 5.73 0.98 14.26
C ASP A 96 4.93 1.71 13.18
N ILE A 97 5.61 2.34 12.24
CA ILE A 97 4.96 3.04 11.13
C ILE A 97 4.41 2.02 10.13
N ARG A 98 5.18 0.98 9.80
CA ARG A 98 4.65 -0.12 8.98
C ARG A 98 3.44 -0.77 9.63
N ALA A 99 3.48 -0.99 10.94
CA ALA A 99 2.35 -1.53 11.69
C ALA A 99 1.10 -0.64 11.57
N SER A 100 1.25 0.68 11.69
CA SER A 100 0.15 1.63 11.51
C SER A 100 -0.43 1.60 10.09
N ILE A 101 0.42 1.48 9.09
CA ILE A 101 -0.01 1.35 7.68
C ILE A 101 -0.84 0.07 7.49
N ILE A 102 -0.35 -1.05 7.99
CA ILE A 102 -1.03 -2.35 7.89
C ILE A 102 -2.37 -2.32 8.64
N GLU A 103 -2.40 -1.72 9.83
CA GLU A 103 -3.63 -1.53 10.58
C GLU A 103 -4.66 -0.69 9.82
N ASP A 104 -4.23 0.39 9.18
CA ASP A 104 -5.13 1.17 8.31
C ASP A 104 -5.68 0.32 7.18
N CYS A 105 -4.84 -0.44 6.50
CA CYS A 105 -5.27 -1.32 5.40
C CYS A 105 -6.27 -2.39 5.86
N SER A 106 -6.23 -2.79 7.14
CA SER A 106 -7.15 -3.78 7.69
C SER A 106 -8.58 -3.27 7.87
N LYS A 107 -8.80 -1.96 7.70
CA LYS A 107 -10.13 -1.35 7.75
C LYS A 107 -10.92 -1.53 6.45
N ALA A 108 -10.31 -2.05 5.39
CA ALA A 108 -11.04 -2.45 4.18
C ALA A 108 -12.11 -3.49 4.52
N SER A 109 -13.30 -3.35 3.96
CA SER A 109 -14.43 -4.22 4.32
C SER A 109 -14.28 -5.66 3.84
N LEU A 110 -13.54 -5.89 2.75
CA LEU A 110 -13.37 -7.23 2.15
C LEU A 110 -11.94 -7.74 2.27
N LYS A 111 -10.94 -7.01 1.76
CA LYS A 111 -9.56 -7.46 1.75
C LYS A 111 -8.59 -6.33 1.39
N ALA A 112 -7.31 -6.61 1.63
CA ALA A 112 -6.22 -5.78 1.16
C ALA A 112 -5.22 -6.61 0.35
N PHE A 113 -4.61 -5.99 -0.64
CA PHE A 113 -3.50 -6.55 -1.41
C PHE A 113 -2.23 -5.77 -1.13
N PHE A 114 -1.12 -6.48 -0.98
CA PHE A 114 0.19 -5.88 -0.77
C PHE A 114 1.19 -6.44 -1.77
N SER A 115 2.11 -5.59 -2.22
CA SER A 115 3.35 -6.00 -2.87
C SER A 115 4.48 -5.08 -2.43
N VAL A 116 5.72 -5.59 -2.51
CA VAL A 116 6.91 -4.84 -2.14
C VAL A 116 8.01 -5.04 -3.18
N TYR A 117 8.82 -4.02 -3.37
CA TYR A 117 10.10 -4.16 -4.05
C TYR A 117 11.09 -4.81 -3.08
N GLU A 118 11.66 -5.93 -3.49
CA GLU A 118 12.49 -6.76 -2.61
C GLU A 118 13.96 -6.32 -2.54
N GLY A 119 14.38 -5.41 -3.42
CA GLY A 119 15.76 -4.96 -3.49
C GLY A 119 16.74 -6.10 -3.80
N ASP A 120 17.86 -6.14 -3.08
CA ASP A 120 18.87 -7.20 -3.22
C ASP A 120 18.56 -8.44 -2.37
N LYS A 121 17.47 -8.42 -1.61
CA LYS A 121 17.00 -9.50 -0.70
C LYS A 121 17.96 -9.85 0.44
N LYS A 122 18.95 -9.02 0.71
CA LYS A 122 19.94 -9.29 1.78
C LYS A 122 19.43 -8.97 3.17
N LYS A 123 18.23 -8.41 3.29
CA LYS A 123 17.57 -8.07 4.56
C LYS A 123 18.30 -6.98 5.36
N VAL A 124 19.14 -6.20 4.71
CA VAL A 124 19.81 -5.04 5.29
C VAL A 124 19.22 -3.79 4.68
N GLY A 125 18.47 -3.04 5.48
CA GLY A 125 17.90 -1.76 5.05
C GLY A 125 18.99 -0.72 4.80
N ARG A 126 18.75 0.16 3.82
CA ARG A 126 19.67 1.24 3.43
C ARG A 126 18.93 2.51 3.12
N GLN A 127 19.52 3.63 3.49
CA GLN A 127 19.13 4.91 2.96
C GLN A 127 19.65 5.06 1.52
N THR A 128 18.77 5.50 0.63
CA THR A 128 19.07 5.77 -0.78
C THR A 128 18.97 7.28 -1.03
N THR A 129 19.32 7.72 -2.23
CA THR A 129 19.14 9.13 -2.63
C THR A 129 17.66 9.56 -2.65
N LYS A 130 16.72 8.60 -2.70
CA LYS A 130 15.28 8.86 -2.76
C LYS A 130 14.55 8.63 -1.44
N GLY A 131 15.15 7.92 -0.49
CA GLY A 131 14.53 7.58 0.78
C GLY A 131 15.14 6.33 1.39
N TRP A 132 14.31 5.44 1.89
CA TRP A 132 14.71 4.18 2.53
C TRP A 132 14.36 2.98 1.65
N GLN A 133 15.15 1.90 1.78
CA GLN A 133 14.86 0.61 1.16
C GLN A 133 15.19 -0.52 2.14
N GLU A 134 14.19 -1.35 2.46
CA GLU A 134 14.31 -2.47 3.41
C GLU A 134 15.09 -3.66 2.88
N ASN A 135 15.06 -3.91 1.58
CA ASN A 135 15.77 -5.02 0.93
C ASN A 135 15.37 -6.41 1.47
N ARG A 136 14.08 -6.59 1.80
CA ARG A 136 13.56 -7.87 2.29
C ARG A 136 12.71 -8.57 1.24
N PRO A 137 12.73 -9.93 1.19
CA PRO A 137 11.79 -10.69 0.38
C PRO A 137 10.33 -10.44 0.82
N THR A 138 9.39 -10.57 -0.09
CA THR A 138 7.95 -10.42 0.16
C THR A 138 7.48 -11.23 1.37
N GLN A 139 7.96 -12.47 1.51
CA GLN A 139 7.57 -13.35 2.60
C GLN A 139 7.89 -12.79 3.98
N ASP A 140 8.92 -11.97 4.12
CA ASP A 140 9.34 -11.43 5.41
C ASP A 140 8.37 -10.39 6.00
N TYR A 141 7.39 -9.92 5.22
CA TYR A 141 6.35 -9.00 5.69
C TYR A 141 5.08 -9.71 6.19
N ILE A 142 4.92 -11.00 5.90
CA ILE A 142 3.68 -11.73 6.21
C ILE A 142 3.37 -11.70 7.70
N HIS A 143 4.34 -11.95 8.56
CA HIS A 143 4.12 -11.97 10.01
C HIS A 143 3.75 -10.59 10.57
N GLU A 144 4.18 -9.50 9.93
CA GLU A 144 3.73 -8.14 10.30
C GLU A 144 2.26 -7.95 9.91
N ILE A 145 1.86 -8.42 8.73
CA ILE A 145 0.48 -8.31 8.22
C ILE A 145 -0.48 -9.18 9.02
N GLU A 146 -0.08 -10.40 9.37
CA GLU A 146 -0.89 -11.35 10.15
C GLU A 146 -1.33 -10.83 11.51
N LYS A 147 -0.68 -9.79 12.04
CA LYS A 147 -1.08 -9.18 13.31
C LYS A 147 -2.40 -8.40 13.23
N TYR A 148 -2.80 -7.99 12.03
CA TYR A 148 -3.97 -7.13 11.80
C TYR A 148 -5.03 -7.77 10.91
N PHE A 149 -4.75 -8.94 10.32
CA PHE A 149 -5.65 -9.64 9.44
C PHE A 149 -5.90 -11.06 9.94
N SER A 150 -7.12 -11.56 9.74
CA SER A 150 -7.51 -12.92 10.17
C SER A 150 -6.90 -14.01 9.32
N PHE A 151 -6.70 -13.74 8.03
CA PHE A 151 -6.12 -14.68 7.09
C PHE A 151 -5.22 -13.95 6.08
N VAL A 152 -4.05 -14.51 5.81
CA VAL A 152 -3.07 -13.97 4.87
C VAL A 152 -2.58 -15.06 3.94
N GLU A 153 -2.60 -14.80 2.65
CA GLU A 153 -2.12 -15.71 1.61
C GLU A 153 -1.09 -15.00 0.72
N ARG A 154 -0.06 -15.70 0.30
CA ARG A 154 0.91 -15.19 -0.67
C ARG A 154 0.92 -16.05 -1.92
N LYS A 155 0.83 -15.40 -3.09
CA LYS A 155 1.08 -16.01 -4.40
C LYS A 155 2.14 -15.17 -5.13
N GLY A 156 3.35 -15.72 -5.27
CA GLY A 156 4.47 -14.97 -5.83
C GLY A 156 4.77 -13.73 -5.00
N LYS A 157 4.71 -12.56 -5.61
CA LYS A 157 4.94 -11.25 -4.96
C LYS A 157 3.66 -10.55 -4.55
N VAL A 158 2.52 -11.21 -4.63
CA VAL A 158 1.23 -10.65 -4.19
C VAL A 158 0.82 -11.28 -2.88
N ILE A 159 0.59 -10.45 -1.87
CA ILE A 159 0.01 -10.85 -0.58
C ILE A 159 -1.45 -10.40 -0.59
N THR A 160 -2.36 -11.33 -0.31
CA THR A 160 -3.78 -11.06 -0.08
C THR A 160 -4.08 -11.26 1.39
N ALA A 161 -4.76 -10.30 2.01
CA ALA A 161 -5.06 -10.33 3.44
C ALA A 161 -6.55 -10.01 3.66
N TRP A 162 -7.22 -10.81 4.47
CA TRP A 162 -8.64 -10.66 4.83
C TRP A 162 -8.75 -10.23 6.29
N PRO A 163 -9.50 -9.16 6.57
CA PRO A 163 -9.71 -8.66 7.94
C PRO A 163 -10.32 -9.65 8.90
#